data_492073bd5aec31bb670b2f1abe19bf2c
#
_entry.id   492073bd5aec31bb670b2f1abe19bf2c
#
_cell.length_a   1.000
_cell.length_b   1.000
_cell.length_c   1.000
_cell.angle_alpha   90.00
_cell.angle_beta   90.00
_cell.angle_gamma   90.00
#
_symmetry.space_group_name_H-M   'P 1'
#
loop_
_entity.id
_entity.type
_entity.pdbx_description
1 polymer ?
#
loop_
_entity_poly.entity_id
_entity_poly.type
_entity_poly.pdbx_seq_one_letter_code
_entity_poly.pdbx_strand_id
1 'polypeptide(L)'
;MRLVNKFPNIPAILPPKGQIPEGYRMMARSWSFLPGRHTETVEIGGKRIKKLLTLDVNIPGDDFARMVNEFPPGSDEANRAFGEWYQCTMKCPLCFNEAMLKNYVLYLSEIFRVLDQVRELGLESIKFLGPGELLEKKELWSVLEYTRRHHIILGIFTKAAVLGNDWLAHKYHGIGSEELLRRILEYHNVNLYVEGRSFDPEWENRFIPIRNREDAAHVNYYEALCIAYERLARAGLNADLMCQRMTVQCNPVTHQNIGGVFEIYKWAVERNMPTYLPPTMVSGKGHAGERSAMEELFVERYINLAVDVYTWAIERGVMTLPQLKEEGVHPYIGTTPCNQLTHGLYIHADGRVWRCPGNDTPDFEVYPDVRTMPLREIWQNSSNYRVNAFNNHCVKDGISLPTKFYSEVWNRVQQHFAG
;
A
#
# COMPACT_ATOMS: atom_id res chain seq x y z
N MET A 1 -9.96 21.98 28.13
CA MET A 1 -10.57 21.04 27.21
C MET A 1 -9.76 19.75 27.31
N ARG A 2 -10.29 18.65 27.89
CA ARG A 2 -9.59 17.38 28.00
C ARG A 2 -9.40 16.87 26.57
N LEU A 3 -8.15 16.62 26.16
CA LEU A 3 -7.86 15.87 24.94
C LEU A 3 -8.54 14.50 25.08
N VAL A 4 -9.69 14.35 24.47
CA VAL A 4 -10.30 13.03 24.27
C VAL A 4 -9.28 12.23 23.46
N ASN A 5 -8.98 11.04 23.92
CA ASN A 5 -8.02 10.14 23.27
C ASN A 5 -8.51 9.90 21.83
N LYS A 6 -7.88 10.57 20.86
CA LYS A 6 -8.31 10.58 19.46
C LYS A 6 -7.97 9.27 18.73
N PHE A 7 -7.07 8.48 19.30
CA PHE A 7 -6.62 7.21 18.72
C PHE A 7 -7.61 6.08 19.00
N PRO A 8 -7.74 5.09 18.08
CA PRO A 8 -8.48 3.85 18.35
C PRO A 8 -8.01 3.19 19.66
N ASN A 9 -8.95 2.64 20.41
CA ASN A 9 -8.68 2.05 21.73
C ASN A 9 -8.10 0.66 21.61
N ILE A 10 -6.81 0.58 21.27
CA ILE A 10 -6.05 -0.67 21.16
C ILE A 10 -4.93 -0.65 22.21
N PRO A 11 -4.77 -1.67 23.04
CA PRO A 11 -3.68 -1.72 24.02
C PRO A 11 -2.32 -1.82 23.32
N ALA A 12 -1.29 -1.20 23.92
CA ALA A 12 0.09 -1.45 23.52
C ALA A 12 0.47 -2.89 23.89
N ILE A 13 1.17 -3.56 22.98
CA ILE A 13 1.57 -4.98 23.16
C ILE A 13 3.06 -5.18 22.91
N LEU A 14 3.76 -4.19 22.34
CA LEU A 14 5.19 -4.32 22.11
C LEU A 14 5.95 -4.33 23.44
N PRO A 15 6.80 -5.36 23.68
CA PRO A 15 7.57 -5.44 24.93
C PRO A 15 8.50 -4.23 25.12
N PRO A 16 8.95 -3.91 26.34
CA PRO A 16 9.97 -2.92 26.59
C PRO A 16 11.27 -3.19 25.80
N LYS A 17 12.06 -2.16 25.57
CA LYS A 17 13.40 -2.30 25.00
C LYS A 17 14.20 -3.35 25.79
N GLY A 18 14.88 -4.26 25.09
CA GLY A 18 15.63 -5.35 25.70
C GLY A 18 14.83 -6.63 25.98
N GLN A 19 13.51 -6.59 25.85
CA GLN A 19 12.62 -7.76 25.89
C GLN A 19 11.98 -8.06 24.53
N ILE A 20 12.28 -7.23 23.51
CA ILE A 20 11.87 -7.50 22.13
C ILE A 20 12.59 -8.76 21.66
N PRO A 21 11.88 -9.76 21.10
CA PRO A 21 12.49 -11.01 20.67
C PRO A 21 13.61 -10.81 19.66
N GLU A 22 14.64 -11.65 19.76
CA GLU A 22 15.67 -11.73 18.73
C GLU A 22 15.03 -12.08 17.36
N GLY A 23 15.48 -11.41 16.31
CA GLY A 23 14.88 -11.58 14.96
C GLY A 23 13.58 -10.83 14.75
N TYR A 24 13.07 -10.11 15.76
CA TYR A 24 11.90 -9.25 15.56
C TYR A 24 12.13 -8.25 14.43
N ARG A 25 11.16 -8.15 13.54
CA ARG A 25 11.16 -7.14 12.48
C ARG A 25 9.73 -6.69 12.21
N MET A 26 9.54 -5.41 12.09
CA MET A 26 8.29 -4.84 11.58
C MET A 26 8.33 -4.85 10.06
N MET A 27 7.55 -5.74 9.45
CA MET A 27 7.55 -5.88 7.99
C MET A 27 6.12 -5.98 7.44
N ALA A 28 5.88 -5.24 6.37
CA ALA A 28 4.69 -5.44 5.54
C ALA A 28 4.94 -6.63 4.60
N ARG A 29 4.48 -7.81 4.97
CA ARG A 29 4.81 -9.11 4.36
C ARG A 29 4.56 -9.22 2.85
N SER A 30 3.67 -8.41 2.29
CA SER A 30 3.34 -8.49 0.87
C SER A 30 4.22 -7.59 -0.01
N TRP A 31 5.19 -6.86 0.55
CA TRP A 31 6.05 -6.02 -0.28
C TRP A 31 7.44 -5.73 0.28
N SER A 32 7.69 -6.01 1.56
CA SER A 32 9.00 -5.80 2.16
C SER A 32 9.81 -7.08 2.08
N PHE A 33 10.96 -7.01 1.44
CA PHE A 33 11.86 -8.13 1.28
C PHE A 33 13.21 -7.77 1.90
N LEU A 34 13.84 -8.74 2.55
CA LEU A 34 15.14 -8.56 3.18
C LEU A 34 16.28 -8.45 2.15
N PRO A 35 17.42 -7.83 2.50
CA PRO A 35 18.62 -7.90 1.71
C PRO A 35 18.96 -9.35 1.31
N GLY A 36 19.45 -9.54 0.09
CA GLY A 36 19.73 -10.87 -0.46
C GLY A 36 18.60 -11.44 -1.35
N ARG A 37 17.34 -11.12 -1.06
CA ARG A 37 16.22 -11.62 -1.86
C ARG A 37 16.25 -11.11 -3.32
N HIS A 38 16.88 -9.98 -3.57
CA HIS A 38 17.00 -9.36 -4.90
C HIS A 38 17.87 -10.17 -5.89
N THR A 39 18.61 -11.15 -5.42
CA THR A 39 19.43 -12.04 -6.26
C THR A 39 18.83 -13.43 -6.47
N GLU A 40 17.68 -13.72 -5.86
CA GLU A 40 17.03 -15.01 -5.99
C GLU A 40 16.56 -15.26 -7.43
N THR A 41 16.74 -16.51 -7.87
CA THR A 41 16.36 -16.95 -9.21
C THR A 41 15.51 -18.22 -9.16
N VAL A 42 14.73 -18.43 -10.21
CA VAL A 42 14.09 -19.70 -10.54
C VAL A 42 14.71 -20.27 -11.82
N GLU A 43 14.62 -21.57 -12.00
CA GLU A 43 15.05 -22.22 -13.23
C GLU A 43 13.83 -22.55 -14.10
N ILE A 44 13.78 -22.00 -15.31
CA ILE A 44 12.70 -22.23 -16.27
C ILE A 44 13.33 -22.57 -17.63
N GLY A 45 13.07 -23.79 -18.13
CA GLY A 45 13.61 -24.24 -19.40
C GLY A 45 15.15 -24.23 -19.45
N GLY A 46 15.83 -24.59 -18.35
CA GLY A 46 17.29 -24.60 -18.23
C GLY A 46 17.94 -23.22 -18.13
N LYS A 47 17.15 -22.15 -17.95
CA LYS A 47 17.65 -20.79 -17.76
C LYS A 47 17.34 -20.29 -16.37
N ARG A 48 18.32 -19.65 -15.71
CA ARG A 48 18.12 -18.96 -14.44
C ARG A 48 17.50 -17.58 -14.70
N ILE A 49 16.33 -17.35 -14.11
CA ILE A 49 15.57 -16.10 -14.24
C ILE A 49 15.40 -15.50 -12.85
N LYS A 50 15.65 -14.20 -12.70
CA LYS A 50 15.42 -13.48 -11.43
C LYS A 50 13.94 -13.60 -11.06
N LYS A 51 13.66 -13.89 -9.78
CA LYS A 51 12.29 -13.99 -9.28
C LYS A 51 11.54 -12.67 -9.40
N LEU A 52 10.26 -12.77 -9.71
CA LEU A 52 9.26 -11.69 -9.57
C LEU A 52 8.50 -11.97 -8.27
N LEU A 53 8.89 -11.35 -7.16
CA LEU A 53 8.39 -11.72 -5.83
C LEU A 53 7.02 -11.11 -5.52
N THR A 54 6.68 -9.97 -6.12
CA THR A 54 5.43 -9.27 -5.83
C THR A 54 4.82 -8.65 -7.08
N LEU A 55 3.49 -8.60 -7.11
CA LEU A 55 2.74 -7.86 -8.11
C LEU A 55 1.80 -6.85 -7.43
N ASP A 56 1.75 -5.66 -8.00
CA ASP A 56 0.67 -4.71 -7.78
C ASP A 56 -0.34 -4.84 -8.90
N VAL A 57 -1.62 -4.91 -8.58
CA VAL A 57 -2.68 -5.05 -9.58
C VAL A 57 -3.82 -4.10 -9.23
N ASN A 58 -4.42 -3.47 -10.22
CA ASN A 58 -5.64 -2.73 -9.99
C ASN A 58 -6.77 -3.67 -9.56
N ILE A 59 -7.65 -3.14 -8.70
CA ILE A 59 -8.79 -3.88 -8.17
C ILE A 59 -9.69 -4.33 -9.31
N PRO A 60 -10.03 -5.63 -9.40
CA PRO A 60 -10.94 -6.14 -10.43
C PRO A 60 -12.38 -5.74 -10.18
N GLY A 61 -13.18 -5.78 -11.22
CA GLY A 61 -14.62 -5.55 -11.16
C GLY A 61 -15.27 -5.94 -12.49
N ASP A 62 -15.72 -7.20 -12.62
CA ASP A 62 -16.18 -7.74 -13.90
C ASP A 62 -17.42 -7.04 -14.47
N ASP A 63 -18.40 -6.71 -13.63
CA ASP A 63 -19.57 -5.97 -14.11
C ASP A 63 -19.17 -4.60 -14.63
N PHE A 64 -18.24 -3.98 -13.94
CA PHE A 64 -17.69 -2.70 -14.30
C PHE A 64 -16.84 -2.80 -15.60
N ALA A 65 -15.96 -3.78 -15.72
CA ALA A 65 -15.17 -4.00 -16.93
C ALA A 65 -16.10 -4.20 -18.15
N ARG A 66 -17.20 -4.96 -17.97
CA ARG A 66 -18.23 -5.14 -19.04
C ARG A 66 -18.80 -3.82 -19.51
N MET A 67 -19.19 -2.95 -18.57
CA MET A 67 -19.81 -1.66 -18.89
C MET A 67 -18.83 -0.69 -19.57
N VAL A 68 -17.58 -0.61 -19.07
CA VAL A 68 -16.57 0.27 -19.67
C VAL A 68 -16.13 -0.23 -21.04
N ASN A 69 -16.02 -1.55 -21.19
CA ASN A 69 -15.58 -2.19 -22.42
C ASN A 69 -16.65 -2.14 -23.56
N GLU A 70 -17.85 -1.63 -23.29
CA GLU A 70 -18.82 -1.28 -24.34
C GLU A 70 -18.38 -0.07 -25.17
N PHE A 71 -17.49 0.78 -24.61
CA PHE A 71 -16.91 1.92 -25.30
C PHE A 71 -15.57 1.58 -25.94
N PRO A 72 -15.19 2.24 -27.05
CA PRO A 72 -13.85 2.08 -27.63
C PRO A 72 -12.76 2.41 -26.61
N PRO A 73 -11.69 1.61 -26.51
CA PRO A 73 -10.62 1.86 -25.56
C PRO A 73 -9.91 3.18 -25.84
N GLY A 74 -9.65 3.95 -24.80
CA GLY A 74 -9.05 5.28 -24.89
C GLY A 74 -10.01 6.40 -25.29
N SER A 75 -11.29 6.11 -25.58
CA SER A 75 -12.30 7.14 -25.84
C SER A 75 -12.63 7.96 -24.59
N ASP A 76 -13.16 9.16 -24.78
CA ASP A 76 -13.62 10.01 -23.68
C ASP A 76 -14.76 9.34 -22.88
N GLU A 77 -15.60 8.58 -23.55
CA GLU A 77 -16.70 7.83 -22.95
C GLU A 77 -16.16 6.72 -22.04
N ALA A 78 -15.21 5.92 -22.51
CA ALA A 78 -14.57 4.87 -21.72
C ALA A 78 -13.86 5.45 -20.48
N ASN A 79 -13.12 6.54 -20.65
CA ASN A 79 -12.41 7.21 -19.56
C ASN A 79 -13.38 7.85 -18.54
N ARG A 80 -14.48 8.43 -19.02
CA ARG A 80 -15.54 8.97 -18.16
C ARG A 80 -16.22 7.86 -17.38
N ALA A 81 -16.63 6.79 -18.04
CA ALA A 81 -17.25 5.62 -17.40
C ALA A 81 -16.31 5.00 -16.38
N PHE A 82 -15.01 4.88 -16.70
CA PHE A 82 -13.99 4.43 -15.76
C PHE A 82 -13.88 5.35 -14.54
N GLY A 83 -13.83 6.65 -14.74
CA GLY A 83 -13.73 7.62 -13.65
C GLY A 83 -14.98 7.69 -12.77
N GLU A 84 -16.18 7.50 -13.35
CA GLU A 84 -17.46 7.58 -12.62
C GLU A 84 -17.80 6.29 -11.86
N TRP A 85 -17.48 5.13 -12.41
CA TRP A 85 -18.02 3.86 -11.93
C TRP A 85 -17.02 3.01 -11.16
N TYR A 86 -15.70 3.18 -11.41
CA TYR A 86 -14.65 2.45 -10.69
C TYR A 86 -14.29 3.11 -9.37
N GLN A 87 -15.29 3.48 -8.60
CA GLN A 87 -15.08 4.28 -7.42
C GLN A 87 -15.41 3.49 -6.16
N CYS A 88 -14.72 3.83 -5.06
CA CYS A 88 -15.09 3.40 -3.72
C CYS A 88 -16.11 4.37 -3.11
N THR A 89 -16.69 3.99 -2.00
CA THR A 89 -17.59 4.85 -1.18
C THR A 89 -16.93 6.18 -0.84
N MET A 90 -15.60 6.19 -0.70
CA MET A 90 -14.81 7.37 -0.33
C MET A 90 -14.36 8.16 -1.56
N LYS A 91 -14.23 9.50 -1.41
CA LYS A 91 -13.71 10.41 -2.45
C LYS A 91 -12.38 11.01 -1.99
N CYS A 92 -11.28 10.28 -2.21
CA CYS A 92 -9.95 10.76 -1.84
C CYS A 92 -9.49 11.89 -2.77
N PRO A 93 -9.04 13.05 -2.23
CA PRO A 93 -8.61 14.18 -3.04
C PRO A 93 -7.29 13.92 -3.79
N LEU A 94 -6.46 13.02 -3.28
CA LEU A 94 -5.16 12.65 -3.85
C LEU A 94 -5.15 11.17 -4.30
N CYS A 95 -6.26 10.70 -4.89
CA CYS A 95 -6.33 9.34 -5.41
C CYS A 95 -5.34 9.18 -6.57
N PHE A 96 -4.38 8.27 -6.44
CA PHE A 96 -3.34 8.04 -7.44
C PHE A 96 -3.82 7.23 -8.65
N ASN A 97 -5.02 6.67 -8.61
CA ASN A 97 -5.55 5.74 -9.59
C ASN A 97 -6.59 6.38 -10.53
N GLU A 98 -6.24 7.49 -11.16
CA GLU A 98 -7.06 8.12 -12.21
C GLU A 98 -6.36 8.13 -13.57
N ALA A 99 -5.47 7.18 -13.81
CA ALA A 99 -4.79 7.06 -15.09
C ALA A 99 -5.78 6.73 -16.22
N MET A 100 -5.61 7.37 -17.38
CA MET A 100 -6.46 7.17 -18.54
C MET A 100 -6.29 5.76 -19.11
N LEU A 101 -7.41 5.13 -19.46
CA LEU A 101 -7.42 3.87 -20.19
C LEU A 101 -6.88 4.08 -21.60
N LYS A 102 -6.11 3.11 -22.08
CA LYS A 102 -5.70 3.01 -23.50
C LYS A 102 -6.13 1.70 -24.15
N ASN A 103 -6.49 0.69 -23.32
CA ASN A 103 -6.97 -0.60 -23.76
C ASN A 103 -8.27 -0.94 -23.00
N TYR A 104 -8.87 -2.07 -23.33
CA TYR A 104 -10.00 -2.61 -22.59
C TYR A 104 -9.60 -2.97 -21.15
N VAL A 105 -10.52 -2.77 -20.21
CA VAL A 105 -10.34 -3.14 -18.80
C VAL A 105 -10.26 -4.67 -18.67
N LEU A 106 -9.34 -5.14 -17.83
CA LEU A 106 -9.16 -6.56 -17.53
C LEU A 106 -10.35 -7.13 -16.73
N TYR A 107 -10.79 -8.30 -17.12
CA TYR A 107 -11.67 -9.13 -16.29
C TYR A 107 -10.86 -9.89 -15.23
N LEU A 108 -11.50 -10.29 -14.15
CA LEU A 108 -10.86 -11.07 -13.08
C LEU A 108 -10.24 -12.37 -13.61
N SER A 109 -10.90 -13.04 -14.56
CA SER A 109 -10.38 -14.25 -15.20
C SER A 109 -9.07 -14.00 -15.96
N GLU A 110 -8.90 -12.84 -16.56
CA GLU A 110 -7.65 -12.47 -17.23
C GLU A 110 -6.53 -12.20 -16.21
N ILE A 111 -6.88 -11.54 -15.09
CA ILE A 111 -5.94 -11.34 -13.97
C ILE A 111 -5.47 -12.70 -13.45
N PHE A 112 -6.36 -13.65 -13.20
CA PHE A 112 -5.97 -14.99 -12.72
C PHE A 112 -5.07 -15.72 -13.72
N ARG A 113 -5.35 -15.63 -15.02
CA ARG A 113 -4.48 -16.20 -16.06
C ARG A 113 -3.07 -15.58 -16.05
N VAL A 114 -2.97 -14.28 -15.81
CA VAL A 114 -1.65 -13.62 -15.63
C VAL A 114 -0.96 -14.12 -14.37
N LEU A 115 -1.69 -14.24 -13.25
CA LEU A 115 -1.13 -14.76 -12.00
C LEU A 115 -0.63 -16.22 -12.15
N ASP A 116 -1.33 -17.06 -12.90
CA ASP A 116 -0.88 -18.43 -13.20
C ASP A 116 0.48 -18.43 -13.94
N GLN A 117 0.68 -17.52 -14.89
CA GLN A 117 1.96 -17.38 -15.60
C GLN A 117 3.11 -16.95 -14.66
N VAL A 118 2.84 -16.03 -13.73
CA VAL A 118 3.92 -15.46 -12.89
C VAL A 118 4.23 -16.28 -11.65
N ARG A 119 3.39 -17.21 -11.27
CA ARG A 119 3.72 -18.17 -10.20
C ARG A 119 4.99 -18.95 -10.50
N GLU A 120 5.23 -19.31 -11.77
CA GLU A 120 6.47 -19.94 -12.21
C GLU A 120 7.70 -19.05 -11.99
N LEU A 121 7.53 -17.72 -11.93
CA LEU A 121 8.59 -16.74 -11.65
C LEU A 121 8.87 -16.57 -10.15
N GLY A 122 8.23 -17.36 -9.28
CA GLY A 122 8.44 -17.31 -7.84
C GLY A 122 7.64 -16.23 -7.14
N LEU A 123 6.45 -15.89 -7.63
CA LEU A 123 5.53 -14.94 -7.01
C LEU A 123 5.16 -15.38 -5.60
N GLU A 124 5.40 -14.52 -4.60
CA GLU A 124 5.07 -14.77 -3.20
C GLU A 124 3.90 -13.92 -2.71
N SER A 125 3.72 -12.76 -3.31
CA SER A 125 2.67 -11.83 -2.88
C SER A 125 2.03 -11.07 -4.03
N ILE A 126 0.78 -10.69 -3.81
CA ILE A 126 0.04 -9.76 -4.67
C ILE A 126 -0.60 -8.68 -3.82
N LYS A 127 -0.63 -7.45 -4.34
CA LYS A 127 -1.33 -6.34 -3.71
C LYS A 127 -2.40 -5.82 -4.66
N PHE A 128 -3.62 -5.72 -4.17
CA PHE A 128 -4.67 -5.02 -4.88
C PHE A 128 -4.77 -3.58 -4.40
N LEU A 129 -4.61 -2.66 -5.33
CA LEU A 129 -4.70 -1.22 -5.08
C LEU A 129 -5.76 -0.61 -6.00
N GLY A 130 -6.33 0.52 -5.59
CA GLY A 130 -7.34 1.22 -6.40
C GLY A 130 -7.05 1.25 -7.91
N PRO A 131 -7.95 1.78 -8.72
CA PRO A 131 -9.15 2.49 -8.32
C PRO A 131 -10.16 1.60 -7.61
N GLY A 132 -10.97 2.22 -6.74
CA GLY A 132 -11.96 1.50 -5.95
C GLY A 132 -11.41 0.94 -4.63
N GLU A 133 -12.16 0.05 -4.03
CA GLU A 133 -11.90 -0.61 -2.75
C GLU A 133 -12.24 -2.10 -2.88
N LEU A 134 -11.24 -3.00 -2.73
CA LEU A 134 -11.47 -4.44 -2.93
C LEU A 134 -12.49 -4.99 -1.92
N LEU A 135 -12.47 -4.48 -0.68
CA LEU A 135 -13.42 -4.89 0.35
C LEU A 135 -14.87 -4.45 0.06
N GLU A 136 -15.10 -3.63 -0.96
CA GLU A 136 -16.43 -3.23 -1.45
C GLU A 136 -16.83 -3.99 -2.73
N LYS A 137 -16.03 -4.98 -3.17
CA LYS A 137 -16.27 -5.72 -4.42
C LYS A 137 -16.69 -7.16 -4.16
N LYS A 138 -17.60 -7.68 -4.97
CA LYS A 138 -18.00 -9.10 -4.94
C LYS A 138 -16.86 -10.03 -5.34
N GLU A 139 -15.93 -9.57 -6.14
CA GLU A 139 -14.73 -10.25 -6.59
C GLU A 139 -13.77 -10.59 -5.43
N LEU A 140 -13.92 -9.93 -4.28
CA LEU A 140 -13.15 -10.20 -3.06
C LEU A 140 -13.06 -11.70 -2.76
N TRP A 141 -14.19 -12.39 -2.79
CA TRP A 141 -14.25 -13.82 -2.42
C TRP A 141 -13.45 -14.71 -3.37
N SER A 142 -13.53 -14.44 -4.67
CA SER A 142 -12.76 -15.15 -5.68
C SER A 142 -11.25 -14.88 -5.56
N VAL A 143 -10.86 -13.64 -5.24
CA VAL A 143 -9.47 -13.27 -4.99
C VAL A 143 -8.92 -13.95 -3.75
N LEU A 144 -9.69 -13.96 -2.65
CA LEU A 144 -9.32 -14.63 -1.40
C LEU A 144 -9.10 -16.13 -1.63
N GLU A 145 -10.02 -16.79 -2.32
CA GLU A 145 -9.93 -18.23 -2.59
C GLU A 145 -8.76 -18.56 -3.53
N TYR A 146 -8.55 -17.77 -4.58
CA TYR A 146 -7.43 -17.96 -5.49
C TYR A 146 -6.09 -17.85 -4.77
N THR A 147 -5.89 -16.77 -4.01
CA THR A 147 -4.62 -16.51 -3.31
C THR A 147 -4.34 -17.54 -2.20
N ARG A 148 -5.39 -17.99 -1.47
CA ARG A 148 -5.30 -19.08 -0.49
C ARG A 148 -4.85 -20.38 -1.16
N ARG A 149 -5.52 -20.79 -2.24
CA ARG A 149 -5.23 -22.04 -2.98
C ARG A 149 -3.80 -22.10 -3.49
N HIS A 150 -3.25 -20.96 -3.90
CA HIS A 150 -1.92 -20.86 -4.46
C HIS A 150 -0.85 -20.39 -3.48
N HIS A 151 -1.17 -20.30 -2.19
CA HIS A 151 -0.27 -19.88 -1.11
C HIS A 151 0.37 -18.50 -1.37
N ILE A 152 -0.34 -17.58 -2.03
CA ILE A 152 0.10 -16.23 -2.31
C ILE A 152 -0.34 -15.32 -1.15
N ILE A 153 0.57 -14.52 -0.62
CA ILE A 153 0.23 -13.49 0.37
C ILE A 153 -0.57 -12.40 -0.33
N LEU A 154 -1.76 -12.11 0.20
CA LEU A 154 -2.66 -11.09 -0.33
C LEU A 154 -2.56 -9.80 0.49
N GLY A 155 -2.06 -8.74 -0.10
CA GLY A 155 -2.09 -7.39 0.46
C GLY A 155 -3.32 -6.61 -0.03
N ILE A 156 -4.13 -6.11 0.88
CA ILE A 156 -5.31 -5.30 0.57
C ILE A 156 -5.11 -3.90 1.15
N PHE A 157 -4.96 -2.91 0.27
CA PHE A 157 -4.98 -1.50 0.65
C PHE A 157 -6.42 -1.05 0.84
N THR A 158 -6.77 -0.55 2.03
CA THR A 158 -8.16 -0.32 2.38
C THR A 158 -8.37 0.92 3.26
N LYS A 159 -9.51 1.57 3.06
CA LYS A 159 -10.08 2.54 4.01
C LYS A 159 -10.71 1.83 5.22
N ALA A 160 -10.91 0.53 5.14
CA ALA A 160 -11.51 -0.35 6.14
C ALA A 160 -12.92 0.05 6.63
N ALA A 161 -13.55 1.06 6.03
CA ALA A 161 -14.87 1.53 6.47
C ALA A 161 -15.93 0.43 6.46
N VAL A 162 -15.88 -0.48 5.48
CA VAL A 162 -16.80 -1.62 5.38
C VAL A 162 -16.64 -2.61 6.54
N LEU A 163 -15.47 -2.67 7.17
CA LEU A 163 -15.20 -3.54 8.35
C LEU A 163 -15.66 -2.90 9.67
N GLY A 164 -15.93 -1.60 9.66
CA GLY A 164 -16.38 -0.85 10.84
C GLY A 164 -17.82 -0.32 10.75
N ASN A 165 -18.51 -0.55 9.63
CA ASN A 165 -19.85 0.00 9.40
C ASN A 165 -20.76 -1.05 8.76
N ASP A 166 -21.85 -1.38 9.47
CA ASP A 166 -22.79 -2.43 9.03
C ASP A 166 -23.60 -2.05 7.79
N TRP A 167 -23.93 -0.76 7.60
CA TRP A 167 -24.59 -0.30 6.38
C TRP A 167 -23.77 -0.66 5.13
N LEU A 168 -22.48 -0.33 5.13
CA LEU A 168 -21.61 -0.63 4.01
C LEU A 168 -21.43 -2.15 3.80
N ALA A 169 -21.25 -2.91 4.89
CA ALA A 169 -21.11 -4.35 4.82
C ALA A 169 -22.34 -5.03 4.22
N HIS A 170 -23.54 -4.62 4.66
CA HIS A 170 -24.80 -5.12 4.07
C HIS A 170 -24.96 -4.70 2.61
N LYS A 171 -24.63 -3.45 2.28
CA LYS A 171 -24.70 -2.92 0.92
C LYS A 171 -23.90 -3.73 -0.09
N TYR A 172 -22.66 -4.11 0.28
CA TYR A 172 -21.74 -4.77 -0.64
C TYR A 172 -21.73 -6.30 -0.53
N HIS A 173 -22.03 -6.86 0.64
CA HIS A 173 -21.91 -8.29 0.90
C HIS A 173 -23.16 -8.95 1.47
N GLY A 174 -24.21 -8.19 1.76
CA GLY A 174 -25.45 -8.72 2.34
C GLY A 174 -25.33 -9.25 3.78
N ILE A 175 -24.21 -8.95 4.47
CA ILE A 175 -23.92 -9.39 5.84
C ILE A 175 -23.41 -8.24 6.69
N GLY A 176 -23.45 -8.37 8.01
CA GLY A 176 -22.89 -7.37 8.91
C GLY A 176 -21.35 -7.31 8.88
N SER A 177 -20.79 -6.19 9.29
CA SER A 177 -19.34 -5.91 9.22
C SER A 177 -18.50 -6.87 10.10
N GLU A 178 -19.02 -7.34 11.23
CA GLU A 178 -18.34 -8.35 12.04
C GLU A 178 -18.30 -9.72 11.37
N GLU A 179 -19.38 -10.14 10.75
CA GLU A 179 -19.44 -11.38 9.99
C GLU A 179 -18.56 -11.32 8.75
N LEU A 180 -18.55 -10.18 8.05
CA LEU A 180 -17.64 -9.94 6.93
C LEU A 180 -16.18 -10.10 7.36
N LEU A 181 -15.80 -9.44 8.46
CA LEU A 181 -14.46 -9.56 9.03
C LEU A 181 -14.13 -11.00 9.39
N ARG A 182 -15.02 -11.69 10.13
CA ARG A 182 -14.83 -13.08 10.52
C ARG A 182 -14.54 -13.98 9.33
N ARG A 183 -15.28 -13.85 8.24
CA ARG A 183 -15.06 -14.63 7.01
C ARG A 183 -13.74 -14.30 6.32
N ILE A 184 -13.33 -13.03 6.27
CA ILE A 184 -12.04 -12.63 5.71
C ILE A 184 -10.89 -13.24 6.52
N LEU A 185 -11.03 -13.32 7.84
CA LEU A 185 -10.00 -13.85 8.74
C LEU A 185 -9.79 -15.36 8.63
N GLU A 186 -10.70 -16.11 8.02
CA GLU A 186 -10.48 -17.52 7.65
C GLU A 186 -9.34 -17.70 6.63
N TYR A 187 -8.96 -16.61 5.96
CA TYR A 187 -7.86 -16.56 5.00
C TYR A 187 -6.58 -16.01 5.67
N HIS A 188 -5.75 -16.93 6.19
CA HIS A 188 -4.53 -16.57 6.95
C HIS A 188 -3.44 -15.88 6.12
N ASN A 189 -3.54 -15.93 4.80
CA ASN A 189 -2.62 -15.28 3.86
C ASN A 189 -2.95 -13.79 3.62
N VAL A 190 -4.02 -13.25 4.21
CA VAL A 190 -4.43 -11.84 4.04
C VAL A 190 -3.66 -10.92 4.97
N ASN A 191 -3.15 -9.83 4.40
CA ASN A 191 -2.57 -8.69 5.11
C ASN A 191 -3.35 -7.43 4.75
N LEU A 192 -3.74 -6.65 5.75
CA LEU A 192 -4.51 -5.43 5.58
C LEU A 192 -3.62 -4.20 5.78
N TYR A 193 -3.62 -3.32 4.79
CA TYR A 193 -2.98 -2.01 4.82
C TYR A 193 -4.07 -0.97 5.06
N VAL A 194 -4.27 -0.65 6.35
CA VAL A 194 -5.39 0.19 6.80
C VAL A 194 -4.95 1.65 6.84
N GLU A 195 -5.73 2.51 6.24
CA GLU A 195 -5.47 3.96 6.25
C GLU A 195 -5.51 4.53 7.66
N GLY A 196 -4.65 5.53 7.92
CA GLY A 196 -4.54 6.23 9.21
C GLY A 196 -3.71 7.49 9.06
N ARG A 197 -4.18 8.47 8.24
CA ARG A 197 -3.46 9.71 7.92
C ARG A 197 -3.50 10.73 9.04
N SER A 198 -4.57 10.71 9.78
CA SER A 198 -4.77 11.53 10.96
C SER A 198 -5.77 10.83 11.89
N PHE A 199 -5.54 10.92 13.19
CA PHE A 199 -6.56 10.54 14.17
C PHE A 199 -7.26 11.78 14.75
N ASP A 200 -7.41 12.81 13.92
CA ASP A 200 -8.31 13.93 14.15
C ASP A 200 -9.62 13.68 13.38
N PRO A 201 -10.77 13.48 14.08
CA PRO A 201 -12.04 13.15 13.44
C PRO A 201 -12.50 14.19 12.42
N GLU A 202 -12.34 15.48 12.74
CA GLU A 202 -12.77 16.57 11.86
C GLU A 202 -11.90 16.64 10.61
N TRP A 203 -10.60 16.47 10.78
CA TRP A 203 -9.67 16.48 9.67
C TRP A 203 -9.89 15.27 8.76
N GLU A 204 -9.98 14.05 9.32
CA GLU A 204 -10.09 12.82 8.54
C GLU A 204 -11.41 12.75 7.77
N ASN A 205 -12.54 13.08 8.38
CA ASN A 205 -13.83 13.12 7.69
C ASN A 205 -13.90 14.19 6.58
N ARG A 206 -13.21 15.33 6.79
CA ARG A 206 -13.13 16.37 5.75
C ARG A 206 -12.19 15.98 4.62
N PHE A 207 -11.08 15.33 4.93
CA PHE A 207 -10.08 14.90 3.92
C PHE A 207 -10.59 13.73 3.09
N ILE A 208 -11.36 12.82 3.68
CA ILE A 208 -11.95 11.65 3.00
C ILE A 208 -13.48 11.75 3.06
N PRO A 209 -14.09 12.60 2.24
CA PRO A 209 -15.55 12.72 2.21
C PRO A 209 -16.20 11.47 1.61
N ILE A 210 -17.39 11.16 2.09
CA ILE A 210 -18.26 10.14 1.49
C ILE A 210 -18.77 10.66 0.15
N ARG A 211 -18.75 9.80 -0.87
CA ARG A 211 -19.04 10.19 -2.24
C ARG A 211 -20.49 10.55 -2.49
N ASN A 212 -21.41 9.72 -2.08
CA ASN A 212 -22.85 9.93 -2.31
C ASN A 212 -23.59 10.29 -1.01
N ARG A 213 -24.76 10.92 -1.19
CA ARG A 213 -25.56 11.42 -0.06
C ARG A 213 -26.20 10.30 0.76
N GLU A 214 -26.54 9.19 0.13
CA GLU A 214 -27.15 8.05 0.80
C GLU A 214 -26.17 7.43 1.79
N ASP A 215 -24.95 7.10 1.33
CA ASP A 215 -23.93 6.58 2.21
C ASP A 215 -23.53 7.59 3.30
N ALA A 216 -23.45 8.88 2.97
CA ALA A 216 -23.15 9.94 3.93
C ALA A 216 -24.18 10.08 5.06
N ALA A 217 -25.42 9.63 4.85
CA ALA A 217 -26.44 9.60 5.89
C ALA A 217 -26.23 8.46 6.91
N HIS A 218 -25.45 7.43 6.56
CA HIS A 218 -25.26 6.21 7.36
C HIS A 218 -23.81 5.97 7.79
N VAL A 219 -22.85 6.72 7.25
CA VAL A 219 -21.41 6.48 7.43
C VAL A 219 -20.72 7.72 7.96
N ASN A 220 -20.15 7.60 9.15
CA ASN A 220 -19.07 8.45 9.62
C ASN A 220 -17.75 7.72 9.37
N TYR A 221 -16.93 8.24 8.45
CA TYR A 221 -15.72 7.54 8.03
C TYR A 221 -14.74 7.31 9.18
N TYR A 222 -14.45 8.35 9.98
CA TYR A 222 -13.52 8.23 11.09
C TYR A 222 -13.98 7.23 12.16
N GLU A 223 -15.26 7.23 12.48
CA GLU A 223 -15.85 6.26 13.43
C GLU A 223 -15.73 4.83 12.90
N ALA A 224 -16.10 4.60 11.63
CA ALA A 224 -15.97 3.31 10.98
C ALA A 224 -14.52 2.84 10.95
N LEU A 225 -13.56 3.74 10.67
CA LEU A 225 -12.13 3.46 10.70
C LEU A 225 -11.67 3.01 12.09
N CYS A 226 -12.04 3.72 13.14
CA CYS A 226 -11.69 3.37 14.52
C CYS A 226 -12.25 2.00 14.93
N ILE A 227 -13.53 1.75 14.63
CA ILE A 227 -14.17 0.44 14.89
C ILE A 227 -13.43 -0.67 14.14
N ALA A 228 -13.08 -0.45 12.86
CA ALA A 228 -12.33 -1.43 12.09
C ALA A 228 -10.96 -1.74 12.72
N TYR A 229 -10.19 -0.74 13.11
CA TYR A 229 -8.92 -0.94 13.81
C TYR A 229 -9.06 -1.77 15.09
N GLU A 230 -10.03 -1.43 15.94
CA GLU A 230 -10.26 -2.14 17.20
C GLU A 230 -10.68 -3.61 16.98
N ARG A 231 -11.52 -3.85 15.98
CA ARG A 231 -11.96 -5.22 15.61
C ARG A 231 -10.80 -6.05 15.05
N LEU A 232 -9.98 -5.48 14.17
CA LEU A 232 -8.80 -6.13 13.59
C LEU A 232 -7.77 -6.49 14.68
N ALA A 233 -7.50 -5.58 15.60
CA ALA A 233 -6.60 -5.84 16.72
C ALA A 233 -7.17 -6.89 17.68
N ARG A 234 -8.46 -6.83 18.03
CA ARG A 234 -9.15 -7.84 18.83
C ARG A 234 -9.11 -9.23 18.20
N ALA A 235 -9.16 -9.28 16.86
CA ALA A 235 -9.02 -10.51 16.08
C ALA A 235 -7.56 -11.01 15.98
N GLY A 236 -6.60 -10.30 16.57
CA GLY A 236 -5.21 -10.73 16.70
C GLY A 236 -4.31 -10.46 15.48
N LEU A 237 -4.69 -9.58 14.53
CA LEU A 237 -3.87 -9.33 13.36
C LEU A 237 -2.52 -8.67 13.67
N ASN A 238 -2.40 -8.06 14.84
CA ASN A 238 -1.16 -7.47 15.36
C ASN A 238 -0.54 -8.26 16.51
N ALA A 239 -1.17 -9.36 16.96
CA ALA A 239 -0.76 -10.06 18.17
C ALA A 239 0.56 -10.83 18.04
N ASP A 240 0.84 -11.40 16.86
CA ASP A 240 2.08 -12.12 16.61
C ASP A 240 3.22 -11.14 16.32
N LEU A 241 4.23 -11.12 17.20
CA LEU A 241 5.40 -10.25 17.06
C LEU A 241 6.24 -10.60 15.82
N MET A 242 6.18 -11.83 15.34
CA MET A 242 6.97 -12.30 14.19
C MET A 242 6.17 -12.29 12.88
N CYS A 243 4.87 -12.00 12.92
CA CYS A 243 3.99 -12.08 11.76
C CYS A 243 2.83 -11.06 11.83
N GLN A 244 3.17 -9.79 11.58
CA GLN A 244 2.16 -8.73 11.55
C GLN A 244 1.29 -8.86 10.28
N ARG A 245 -0.03 -8.84 10.46
CA ARG A 245 -1.02 -8.93 9.37
C ARG A 245 -1.82 -7.64 9.17
N MET A 246 -1.55 -6.62 9.96
CA MET A 246 -2.15 -5.30 9.89
C MET A 246 -1.07 -4.23 9.87
N THR A 247 -1.12 -3.34 8.88
CA THR A 247 -0.19 -2.23 8.68
C THR A 247 -0.97 -0.93 8.69
N VAL A 248 -0.46 0.08 9.38
CA VAL A 248 -1.02 1.44 9.34
C VAL A 248 -0.39 2.21 8.18
N GLN A 249 -1.21 2.73 7.28
CA GLN A 249 -0.71 3.55 6.20
C GLN A 249 -1.16 5.01 6.34
N CYS A 250 -0.20 5.90 6.45
CA CYS A 250 -0.40 7.34 6.41
C CYS A 250 -0.13 7.85 4.99
N ASN A 251 -1.04 7.55 4.06
CA ASN A 251 -0.84 7.74 2.63
C ASN A 251 -1.81 8.81 2.05
N PRO A 252 -1.27 9.94 1.54
CA PRO A 252 0.11 10.40 1.64
C PRO A 252 0.39 11.22 2.92
N VAL A 253 1.68 11.40 3.23
CA VAL A 253 2.14 12.43 4.14
C VAL A 253 2.17 13.76 3.37
N THR A 254 1.46 14.75 3.89
CA THR A 254 1.33 16.10 3.30
C THR A 254 1.62 17.17 4.36
N HIS A 255 1.75 18.43 3.97
CA HIS A 255 1.92 19.48 4.97
C HIS A 255 0.70 19.66 5.89
N GLN A 256 -0.47 19.14 5.52
CA GLN A 256 -1.66 19.25 6.37
C GLN A 256 -1.65 18.26 7.52
N ASN A 257 -1.06 17.06 7.34
CA ASN A 257 -1.07 16.01 8.37
C ASN A 257 0.30 15.70 8.99
N ILE A 258 1.41 16.16 8.40
CA ILE A 258 2.77 15.82 8.84
C ILE A 258 3.01 16.09 10.34
N GLY A 259 2.36 17.08 10.92
CA GLY A 259 2.50 17.42 12.35
C GLY A 259 1.99 16.33 13.31
N GLY A 260 1.12 15.43 12.86
CA GLY A 260 0.58 14.32 13.67
C GLY A 260 1.17 12.95 13.32
N VAL A 261 1.93 12.85 12.21
CA VAL A 261 2.36 11.56 11.65
C VAL A 261 3.33 10.82 12.58
N PHE A 262 4.20 11.52 13.28
CA PHE A 262 5.14 10.89 14.22
C PHE A 262 4.40 10.23 15.39
N GLU A 263 3.34 10.85 15.91
CA GLU A 263 2.52 10.25 16.96
C GLU A 263 1.75 9.02 16.46
N ILE A 264 1.27 9.04 15.21
CA ILE A 264 0.66 7.87 14.56
C ILE A 264 1.68 6.74 14.46
N TYR A 265 2.91 7.04 14.04
CA TYR A 265 3.99 6.07 13.95
C TYR A 265 4.25 5.38 15.30
N LYS A 266 4.48 6.16 16.36
CA LYS A 266 4.69 5.65 17.72
C LYS A 266 3.51 4.81 18.20
N TRP A 267 2.29 5.32 18.01
CA TRP A 267 1.07 4.62 18.39
C TRP A 267 0.96 3.25 17.70
N ALA A 268 1.25 3.18 16.41
CA ALA A 268 1.17 1.94 15.63
C ALA A 268 2.26 0.94 16.07
N VAL A 269 3.50 1.39 16.18
CA VAL A 269 4.65 0.56 16.55
C VAL A 269 4.46 -0.07 17.93
N GLU A 270 4.03 0.70 18.93
CA GLU A 270 3.75 0.18 20.28
C GLU A 270 2.66 -0.92 20.29
N ARG A 271 1.86 -1.00 19.23
CA ARG A 271 0.81 -1.99 19.01
C ARG A 271 1.20 -3.09 18.01
N ASN A 272 2.51 -3.20 17.73
CA ASN A 272 3.05 -4.17 16.77
C ASN A 272 2.43 -4.06 15.37
N MET A 273 2.17 -2.85 14.91
CA MET A 273 1.66 -2.57 13.57
C MET A 273 2.74 -1.86 12.75
N PRO A 274 3.28 -2.49 11.70
CA PRO A 274 4.13 -1.81 10.75
C PRO A 274 3.47 -0.54 10.21
N THR A 275 4.27 0.44 9.86
CA THR A 275 3.78 1.69 9.28
C THR A 275 4.32 1.91 7.88
N TYR A 276 3.56 2.68 7.13
CA TYR A 276 3.84 3.06 5.77
C TYR A 276 3.54 4.55 5.61
N LEU A 277 4.58 5.36 5.50
CA LEU A 277 4.53 6.82 5.52
C LEU A 277 5.06 7.41 4.21
N PRO A 278 4.34 7.25 3.09
CA PRO A 278 4.84 7.65 1.77
C PRO A 278 4.68 9.14 1.52
N PRO A 279 5.57 9.72 0.70
CA PRO A 279 5.30 11.02 0.10
C PRO A 279 4.16 10.90 -0.92
N THR A 280 3.65 12.02 -1.37
CA THR A 280 2.58 12.08 -2.39
C THR A 280 2.95 11.26 -3.62
N MET A 281 2.02 10.47 -4.13
CA MET A 281 2.16 9.74 -5.38
C MET A 281 2.18 10.71 -6.56
N VAL A 282 3.02 10.44 -7.55
CA VAL A 282 3.16 11.21 -8.79
C VAL A 282 2.31 10.56 -9.88
N SER A 283 1.05 10.30 -9.54
CA SER A 283 0.09 9.62 -10.41
C SER A 283 -1.34 10.03 -10.08
N GLY A 284 -2.21 10.02 -11.07
CA GLY A 284 -3.60 10.40 -10.96
C GLY A 284 -3.78 11.80 -10.34
N LYS A 285 -4.67 11.93 -9.37
CA LYS A 285 -4.86 13.21 -8.63
C LYS A 285 -3.67 13.57 -7.74
N GLY A 286 -2.74 12.65 -7.52
CA GLY A 286 -1.51 12.92 -6.77
C GLY A 286 -0.66 14.02 -7.39
N HIS A 287 -0.71 14.22 -8.72
CA HIS A 287 -0.03 15.34 -9.40
C HIS A 287 -0.39 16.71 -8.83
N ALA A 288 -1.60 16.88 -8.32
CA ALA A 288 -1.98 18.13 -7.65
C ALA A 288 -1.20 18.40 -6.36
N GLY A 289 -0.66 17.37 -5.74
CA GLY A 289 0.15 17.45 -4.52
C GLY A 289 1.66 17.65 -4.75
N GLU A 290 2.16 17.45 -5.97
CA GLU A 290 3.59 17.52 -6.28
C GLU A 290 4.21 18.87 -5.91
N ARG A 291 3.59 19.96 -6.36
CA ARG A 291 4.12 21.30 -6.15
C ARG A 291 4.30 21.60 -4.66
N SER A 292 3.34 21.23 -3.84
CA SER A 292 3.43 21.45 -2.41
C SER A 292 4.38 20.47 -1.70
N ALA A 293 4.60 19.28 -2.27
CA ALA A 293 5.55 18.32 -1.71
C ALA A 293 7.01 18.77 -1.87
N MET A 294 7.31 19.61 -2.86
CA MET A 294 8.66 20.11 -3.16
C MET A 294 8.92 21.54 -2.65
N GLU A 295 7.99 22.14 -1.91
CA GLU A 295 8.25 23.38 -1.18
C GLU A 295 9.32 23.16 -0.11
N GLU A 296 10.29 24.07 -0.04
CA GLU A 296 11.47 23.92 0.86
C GLU A 296 11.08 23.63 2.31
N LEU A 297 10.08 24.33 2.84
CA LEU A 297 9.59 24.11 4.20
C LEU A 297 9.03 22.70 4.40
N PHE A 298 8.31 22.15 3.41
CA PHE A 298 7.77 20.80 3.51
C PHE A 298 8.88 19.75 3.40
N VAL A 299 9.82 19.95 2.49
CA VAL A 299 11.01 19.08 2.34
C VAL A 299 11.75 18.95 3.67
N GLU A 300 12.04 20.05 4.34
CA GLU A 300 12.74 20.03 5.63
C GLU A 300 11.92 19.33 6.72
N ARG A 301 10.63 19.59 6.78
CA ARG A 301 9.72 18.91 7.74
C ARG A 301 9.65 17.40 7.47
N TYR A 302 9.68 16.98 6.19
CA TYR A 302 9.63 15.58 5.82
C TYR A 302 10.94 14.86 6.17
N ILE A 303 12.10 15.50 5.96
CA ILE A 303 13.40 15.00 6.40
C ILE A 303 13.43 14.88 7.93
N ASN A 304 12.99 15.90 8.67
CA ASN A 304 12.94 15.88 10.12
C ASN A 304 12.04 14.76 10.64
N LEU A 305 10.85 14.57 10.05
CA LEU A 305 9.98 13.44 10.37
C LEU A 305 10.71 12.09 10.20
N ALA A 306 11.45 11.93 9.11
CA ALA A 306 12.21 10.69 8.88
C ALA A 306 13.32 10.49 9.92
N VAL A 307 14.04 11.54 10.26
CA VAL A 307 15.07 11.50 11.33
C VAL A 307 14.45 11.11 12.67
N ASP A 308 13.34 11.75 13.05
CA ASP A 308 12.63 11.46 14.31
C ASP A 308 12.16 9.99 14.34
N VAL A 309 11.59 9.49 13.24
CA VAL A 309 11.11 8.11 13.14
C VAL A 309 12.25 7.10 13.28
N TYR A 310 13.36 7.25 12.54
CA TYR A 310 14.47 6.31 12.61
C TYR A 310 15.21 6.38 13.95
N THR A 311 15.42 7.58 14.48
CA THR A 311 16.04 7.78 15.79
C THR A 311 15.21 7.10 16.88
N TRP A 312 13.92 7.40 16.93
CA TRP A 312 13.03 6.79 17.90
C TRP A 312 12.94 5.26 17.74
N ALA A 313 12.89 4.74 16.52
CA ALA A 313 12.84 3.30 16.27
C ALA A 313 14.08 2.57 16.82
N ILE A 314 15.26 3.18 16.66
CA ILE A 314 16.51 2.64 17.19
C ILE A 314 16.54 2.76 18.72
N GLU A 315 16.17 3.90 19.28
CA GLU A 315 16.08 4.10 20.72
C GLU A 315 15.09 3.15 21.37
N ARG A 316 13.95 2.90 20.74
CA ARG A 316 12.92 1.96 21.20
C ARG A 316 13.34 0.49 21.04
N GLY A 317 14.32 0.21 20.20
CA GLY A 317 14.86 -1.13 19.95
C GLY A 317 14.07 -1.96 18.95
N VAL A 318 13.19 -1.34 18.15
CA VAL A 318 12.48 -2.02 17.04
C VAL A 318 13.30 -2.08 15.76
N MET A 319 14.39 -1.34 15.70
CA MET A 319 15.41 -1.33 14.66
C MET A 319 16.77 -1.15 15.30
N THR A 320 17.83 -1.50 14.59
CA THR A 320 19.21 -1.20 15.02
C THR A 320 19.90 -0.28 14.01
N LEU A 321 20.92 0.48 14.46
CA LEU A 321 21.71 1.31 13.56
C LEU A 321 22.44 0.49 12.47
N PRO A 322 23.04 -0.69 12.78
CA PRO A 322 23.57 -1.59 11.76
C PRO A 322 22.50 -2.03 10.74
N GLN A 323 21.30 -2.35 11.17
CA GLN A 323 20.19 -2.68 10.28
C GLN A 323 19.86 -1.53 9.33
N LEU A 324 19.70 -0.29 9.85
CA LEU A 324 19.47 0.88 9.01
C LEU A 324 20.60 1.13 8.02
N LYS A 325 21.85 0.85 8.42
CA LYS A 325 23.03 0.95 7.54
C LYS A 325 22.97 -0.07 6.40
N GLU A 326 22.54 -1.30 6.68
CA GLU A 326 22.42 -2.38 5.69
C GLU A 326 21.26 -2.16 4.73
N GLU A 327 20.09 -1.84 5.26
CA GLU A 327 18.86 -1.67 4.48
C GLU A 327 18.75 -0.29 3.82
N GLY A 328 19.43 0.71 4.41
CA GLY A 328 19.36 2.13 3.99
C GLY A 328 18.08 2.84 4.43
N VAL A 329 18.06 4.14 4.23
CA VAL A 329 16.86 4.96 4.42
C VAL A 329 15.84 4.63 3.32
N HIS A 330 14.57 4.51 3.68
CA HIS A 330 13.51 4.15 2.74
C HIS A 330 12.68 5.37 2.32
N PRO A 331 12.16 5.40 1.08
CA PRO A 331 11.27 6.47 0.63
C PRO A 331 9.95 6.50 1.41
N TYR A 332 9.58 5.38 2.00
CA TYR A 332 8.43 5.23 2.90
C TYR A 332 8.95 5.12 4.32
N ILE A 333 9.15 6.25 4.95
CA ILE A 333 9.76 6.41 6.26
C ILE A 333 9.35 5.28 7.22
N GLY A 334 10.30 4.72 7.97
CA GLY A 334 10.06 3.73 9.00
C GLY A 334 10.74 2.39 8.75
N THR A 335 10.20 1.34 9.36
CA THR A 335 10.83 0.02 9.44
C THR A 335 10.48 -0.92 8.28
N THR A 336 9.66 -0.45 7.35
CA THR A 336 9.15 -1.27 6.23
C THR A 336 9.78 -0.83 4.92
N PRO A 337 10.81 -1.54 4.41
CA PRO A 337 11.42 -1.19 3.14
C PRO A 337 10.44 -1.34 1.96
N CYS A 338 10.49 -0.39 1.02
CA CYS A 338 9.82 -0.54 -0.27
C CYS A 338 10.80 -1.06 -1.32
N ASN A 339 10.59 -2.26 -1.79
CA ASN A 339 11.46 -2.90 -2.78
C ASN A 339 10.77 -3.09 -4.15
N GLN A 340 9.73 -2.32 -4.45
CA GLN A 340 8.94 -2.44 -5.68
C GLN A 340 9.80 -2.42 -6.94
N LEU A 341 10.79 -1.51 -7.01
CA LEU A 341 11.67 -1.39 -8.17
C LEU A 341 12.69 -2.52 -8.33
N THR A 342 12.76 -3.42 -7.36
CA THR A 342 13.70 -4.55 -7.39
C THR A 342 12.97 -5.88 -7.58
N HIS A 343 11.75 -6.00 -7.04
CA HIS A 343 11.06 -7.28 -6.91
C HIS A 343 9.70 -7.34 -7.58
N GLY A 344 9.17 -6.20 -8.05
CA GLY A 344 7.80 -6.12 -8.48
C GLY A 344 7.57 -5.42 -9.82
N LEU A 345 6.33 -5.55 -10.27
CA LEU A 345 5.72 -4.82 -11.37
C LEU A 345 4.31 -4.39 -10.95
N TYR A 346 3.72 -3.47 -11.69
CA TYR A 346 2.34 -3.03 -11.50
C TYR A 346 1.54 -3.24 -12.78
N ILE A 347 0.39 -3.91 -12.65
CA ILE A 347 -0.56 -4.13 -13.75
C ILE A 347 -1.72 -3.14 -13.58
N HIS A 348 -1.83 -2.24 -14.53
CA HIS A 348 -2.94 -1.29 -14.61
C HIS A 348 -4.25 -1.97 -15.02
N ALA A 349 -5.38 -1.33 -14.75
CA ALA A 349 -6.72 -1.87 -15.03
C ALA A 349 -6.91 -2.28 -16.50
N ASP A 350 -6.25 -1.63 -17.44
CA ASP A 350 -6.32 -1.90 -18.88
C ASP A 350 -5.24 -2.86 -19.41
N GLY A 351 -4.57 -3.57 -18.52
CA GLY A 351 -3.58 -4.61 -18.87
C GLY A 351 -2.17 -4.11 -19.15
N ARG A 352 -1.94 -2.81 -19.26
CA ARG A 352 -0.58 -2.25 -19.38
C ARG A 352 0.20 -2.50 -18.10
N VAL A 353 1.50 -2.68 -18.23
CA VAL A 353 2.38 -2.96 -17.10
C VAL A 353 3.32 -1.79 -16.86
N TRP A 354 3.48 -1.40 -15.61
CA TRP A 354 4.36 -0.32 -15.17
C TRP A 354 5.34 -0.83 -14.11
N ARG A 355 6.40 -0.08 -13.91
CA ARG A 355 7.39 -0.39 -12.87
C ARG A 355 6.81 -0.27 -11.46
N CYS A 356 5.93 0.72 -11.27
CA CYS A 356 5.37 1.07 -9.97
C CYS A 356 4.08 1.91 -10.17
N PRO A 357 3.06 1.78 -9.33
CA PRO A 357 1.87 2.62 -9.40
C PRO A 357 2.10 4.07 -8.95
N GLY A 358 3.27 4.37 -8.38
CA GLY A 358 3.57 5.68 -7.79
C GLY A 358 3.96 6.78 -8.74
N ASN A 359 4.06 6.50 -10.05
CA ASN A 359 4.42 7.48 -11.09
C ASN A 359 3.77 7.07 -12.42
N ASP A 360 3.01 8.00 -13.02
CA ASP A 360 2.38 7.86 -14.34
C ASP A 360 2.76 9.00 -15.30
N THR A 361 3.86 9.70 -15.03
CA THR A 361 4.36 10.74 -15.92
C THR A 361 4.65 10.21 -17.32
N PRO A 362 4.57 11.04 -18.39
CA PRO A 362 4.75 10.59 -19.77
C PRO A 362 6.08 9.89 -20.05
N ASP A 363 7.13 10.28 -19.33
CA ASP A 363 8.48 9.71 -19.47
C ASP A 363 8.68 8.43 -18.64
N PHE A 364 7.68 8.02 -17.88
CA PHE A 364 7.77 6.83 -17.07
C PHE A 364 7.58 5.57 -17.92
N GLU A 365 8.43 4.58 -17.70
CA GLU A 365 8.49 3.36 -18.49
C GLU A 365 7.20 2.54 -18.37
N VAL A 366 6.50 2.38 -19.48
CA VAL A 366 5.27 1.59 -19.62
C VAL A 366 5.52 0.46 -20.61
N TYR A 367 5.16 -0.76 -20.21
CA TYR A 367 5.32 -1.97 -21.00
C TYR A 367 4.01 -2.35 -21.72
N PRO A 368 4.08 -3.28 -22.68
CA PRO A 368 2.90 -3.76 -23.40
C PRO A 368 1.80 -4.31 -22.49
N ASP A 369 0.60 -4.43 -23.04
CA ASP A 369 -0.53 -5.12 -22.42
C ASP A 369 -0.23 -6.60 -22.22
N VAL A 370 -0.59 -7.14 -21.06
CA VAL A 370 -0.43 -8.56 -20.69
C VAL A 370 -1.19 -9.54 -21.61
N ARG A 371 -2.09 -9.03 -22.45
CA ARG A 371 -2.76 -9.82 -23.51
C ARG A 371 -1.90 -10.00 -24.74
N THR A 372 -0.99 -9.05 -25.00
CA THR A 372 -0.13 -9.02 -26.20
C THR A 372 1.26 -9.58 -25.97
N MET A 373 1.75 -9.52 -24.73
CA MET A 373 3.06 -10.02 -24.33
C MET A 373 2.97 -10.76 -23.00
N PRO A 374 3.50 -11.99 -22.90
CA PRO A 374 3.53 -12.73 -21.62
C PRO A 374 4.26 -11.93 -20.53
N LEU A 375 3.71 -11.92 -19.30
CA LEU A 375 4.32 -11.13 -18.22
C LEU A 375 5.75 -11.57 -17.89
N ARG A 376 6.13 -12.83 -18.14
CA ARG A 376 7.52 -13.28 -18.03
C ARG A 376 8.45 -12.50 -18.96
N GLU A 377 8.04 -12.26 -20.18
CA GLU A 377 8.83 -11.51 -21.15
C GLU A 377 8.91 -10.03 -20.78
N ILE A 378 7.78 -9.45 -20.34
CA ILE A 378 7.74 -8.10 -19.80
C ILE A 378 8.71 -7.96 -18.63
N TRP A 379 8.70 -8.91 -17.68
CA TRP A 379 9.61 -8.93 -16.55
C TRP A 379 11.07 -8.91 -16.95
N GLN A 380 11.47 -9.84 -17.82
CA GLN A 380 12.86 -9.97 -18.27
C GLN A 380 13.36 -8.72 -19.04
N ASN A 381 12.47 -8.00 -19.72
CA ASN A 381 12.78 -6.79 -20.45
C ASN A 381 12.73 -5.52 -19.57
N SER A 382 12.16 -5.62 -18.37
CA SER A 382 11.95 -4.47 -17.50
C SER A 382 13.24 -3.94 -16.87
N SER A 383 13.26 -2.63 -16.58
CA SER A 383 14.34 -2.02 -15.78
C SER A 383 14.40 -2.62 -14.37
N ASN A 384 13.28 -3.02 -13.79
CA ASN A 384 13.23 -3.65 -12.46
C ASN A 384 13.95 -5.01 -12.44
N TYR A 385 13.89 -5.77 -13.53
CA TYR A 385 14.64 -7.03 -13.67
C TYR A 385 16.15 -6.82 -13.59
N ARG A 386 16.64 -5.70 -14.15
CA ARG A 386 18.07 -5.38 -14.24
C ARG A 386 18.66 -4.85 -12.94
N VAL A 387 17.84 -4.51 -11.95
CA VAL A 387 18.31 -4.05 -10.63
C VAL A 387 18.84 -5.24 -9.85
N ASN A 388 20.17 -5.30 -9.65
CA ASN A 388 20.87 -6.39 -8.96
C ASN A 388 21.37 -6.00 -7.56
N ALA A 389 20.98 -4.85 -7.04
CA ALA A 389 21.31 -4.39 -5.71
C ALA A 389 20.05 -4.19 -4.88
N PHE A 390 20.16 -4.33 -3.57
CA PHE A 390 19.10 -3.89 -2.67
C PHE A 390 18.93 -2.39 -2.86
N ASN A 391 17.74 -1.98 -3.32
CA ASN A 391 17.52 -0.63 -3.81
C ASN A 391 16.34 0.03 -3.09
N ASN A 392 16.61 1.17 -2.48
CA ASN A 392 15.63 2.01 -1.80
C ASN A 392 15.18 3.21 -2.64
N HIS A 393 15.76 3.42 -3.84
CA HIS A 393 15.32 4.50 -4.71
C HIS A 393 13.85 4.35 -5.11
N CYS A 394 13.19 5.48 -5.29
CA CYS A 394 11.78 5.56 -5.59
C CYS A 394 11.55 6.23 -6.95
N VAL A 395 10.50 5.82 -7.64
CA VAL A 395 10.02 6.49 -8.86
C VAL A 395 9.61 7.96 -8.64
N LYS A 396 9.60 8.41 -7.39
CA LYS A 396 9.28 9.77 -6.96
C LYS A 396 10.50 10.64 -6.67
N ASP A 397 11.72 10.07 -6.77
CA ASP A 397 12.96 10.79 -6.50
C ASP A 397 13.10 12.00 -7.44
N GLY A 398 13.30 13.18 -6.87
CA GLY A 398 13.37 14.43 -7.59
C GLY A 398 12.03 15.03 -8.02
N ILE A 399 10.90 14.38 -7.75
CA ILE A 399 9.54 14.84 -8.11
C ILE A 399 8.75 15.18 -6.84
N SER A 400 8.40 14.20 -6.04
CA SER A 400 7.73 14.40 -4.74
C SER A 400 8.57 13.93 -3.55
N LEU A 401 9.77 13.41 -3.81
CA LEU A 401 10.78 13.06 -2.82
C LEU A 401 12.11 13.75 -3.19
N PRO A 402 12.69 14.58 -2.30
CA PRO A 402 13.93 15.30 -2.58
C PRO A 402 15.09 14.34 -2.82
N THR A 403 15.95 14.62 -3.80
CA THR A 403 17.15 13.78 -4.10
C THR A 403 18.11 13.68 -2.92
N LYS A 404 18.22 14.74 -2.08
CA LYS A 404 19.04 14.77 -0.87
C LYS A 404 18.44 13.99 0.32
N PHE A 405 17.19 13.50 0.21
CA PHE A 405 16.45 12.87 1.31
C PHE A 405 17.25 11.76 1.99
N TYR A 406 17.73 10.80 1.23
CA TYR A 406 18.42 9.61 1.76
C TYR A 406 19.69 9.97 2.53
N SER A 407 20.55 10.81 1.94
CA SER A 407 21.82 11.21 2.55
C SER A 407 21.62 12.11 3.76
N GLU A 408 20.69 13.07 3.69
CA GLU A 408 20.41 13.97 4.81
C GLU A 408 19.87 13.21 6.03
N VAL A 409 18.88 12.33 5.81
CA VAL A 409 18.30 11.53 6.90
C VAL A 409 19.37 10.63 7.51
N TRP A 410 20.15 9.90 6.69
CA TRP A 410 21.21 9.03 7.18
C TRP A 410 22.24 9.79 8.01
N ASN A 411 22.75 10.91 7.49
CA ASN A 411 23.79 11.70 8.18
C ASN A 411 23.28 12.21 9.53
N ARG A 412 22.05 12.74 9.62
CA ARG A 412 21.49 13.25 10.87
C ARG A 412 21.24 12.15 11.90
N VAL A 413 20.72 10.99 11.47
CA VAL A 413 20.53 9.83 12.35
C VAL A 413 21.90 9.32 12.85
N GLN A 414 22.89 9.20 11.96
CA GLN A 414 24.24 8.76 12.35
C GLN A 414 24.88 9.73 13.36
N GLN A 415 24.76 11.04 13.14
CA GLN A 415 25.27 12.06 14.06
C GLN A 415 24.62 11.95 15.43
N HIS A 416 23.33 11.68 15.51
CA HIS A 416 22.62 11.52 16.79
C HIS A 416 23.21 10.39 17.64
N PHE A 417 23.65 9.29 17.03
CA PHE A 417 24.22 8.12 17.75
C PHE A 417 25.75 8.11 17.83
N ALA A 418 26.45 9.10 17.24
CA ALA A 418 27.90 9.24 17.33
C ALA A 418 28.36 10.12 18.51
N GLY A 419 27.45 10.91 19.08
CA GLY A 419 27.68 11.73 20.28
C GLY A 419 27.25 11.02 21.53
#